data_eac0ba3983d5b72a3e66b50e27e9d56e
#
_entry.id   eac0ba3983d5b72a3e66b50e27e9d56e
#
_cell.length_a   1.000
_cell.length_b   1.000
_cell.length_c   1.000
_cell.angle_alpha   90.00
_cell.angle_beta   90.00
_cell.angle_gamma   90.00
#
_symmetry.space_group_name_H-M   'P 1'
#
loop_
_entity.id
_entity.type
_entity.pdbx_description
1 polymer ?
#
loop_
_entity_poly.entity_id
_entity_poly.type
_entity_poly.pdbx_seq_one_letter_code
_entity_poly.pdbx_strand_id
1 'polypeptide(L)'
;PSSEPTVEADPKPEPVREPEPDKDSESTSSAESTPEQALIHDLAHESDRQSASDPESEPRPHSKPHARHRPVLPGTIRRERRNWAEAKGFEFMKSDPYLVDEWTRGVASTGAAPKDIVAGNVYGHEMLLMDIDGVNVMAMRTGAASDMVLDFRRFDRESTKTSEDLLLAMTIEGFDVYSSESAVTERMVDERVHVALRQMPESVSALWMETEWVLAQTTKQARSAEWDAMLPPLALLADAARVLPPRSSATQVLRLEDLDPAREIPAQPIVEAVSYTH
;
A
#
# COMPACT_ATOMS: atom_id res chain seq x y z
N PRO A 1 -21.99 -59.12 36.41
CA PRO A 1 -20.56 -59.03 36.23
C PRO A 1 -20.29 -57.91 35.25
N SER A 2 -19.77 -56.83 35.84
CA SER A 2 -19.36 -55.62 35.18
C SER A 2 -17.97 -55.84 34.59
N SER A 3 -17.76 -55.50 33.35
CA SER A 3 -16.46 -55.41 32.72
C SER A 3 -16.20 -53.94 32.37
N GLU A 4 -15.27 -53.35 33.12
CA GLU A 4 -14.70 -52.05 32.82
C GLU A 4 -13.69 -52.18 31.67
N PRO A 5 -13.60 -51.21 30.72
CA PRO A 5 -12.51 -51.16 29.78
C PRO A 5 -11.32 -50.39 30.36
N THR A 6 -10.16 -51.03 30.28
CA THR A 6 -8.84 -50.55 30.59
C THR A 6 -8.48 -49.38 29.67
N VAL A 7 -8.12 -48.25 30.26
CA VAL A 7 -7.55 -47.09 29.56
C VAL A 7 -6.04 -47.32 29.36
N GLU A 8 -5.64 -47.44 28.13
CA GLU A 8 -4.24 -47.51 27.68
C GLU A 8 -3.63 -46.10 27.68
N ALA A 9 -2.51 -45.94 28.39
CA ALA A 9 -1.80 -44.69 28.58
C ALA A 9 -0.97 -44.32 27.34
N ASP A 10 -1.12 -43.12 26.84
CA ASP A 10 -0.31 -42.51 25.79
C ASP A 10 1.14 -42.31 26.23
N PRO A 11 2.16 -42.55 25.37
CA PRO A 11 3.54 -42.32 25.70
C PRO A 11 3.91 -40.82 25.62
N LYS A 12 4.57 -40.39 26.67
CA LYS A 12 5.15 -39.06 26.88
C LYS A 12 6.21 -38.75 25.81
N PRO A 13 6.19 -37.59 25.18
CA PRO A 13 7.22 -37.19 24.21
C PRO A 13 8.56 -36.86 24.92
N GLU A 14 9.63 -37.36 24.35
CA GLU A 14 11.03 -37.11 24.78
C GLU A 14 11.44 -35.65 24.45
N PRO A 15 12.35 -35.05 25.26
CA PRO A 15 12.83 -33.69 25.04
C PRO A 15 13.86 -33.64 23.90
N VAL A 16 13.62 -32.71 22.95
CA VAL A 16 14.53 -32.37 21.88
C VAL A 16 15.74 -31.65 22.46
N ARG A 17 16.96 -32.18 22.19
CA ARG A 17 18.24 -31.56 22.52
C ARG A 17 18.49 -30.35 21.63
N GLU A 18 18.77 -29.19 22.24
CA GLU A 18 19.36 -28.03 21.59
C GLU A 18 20.81 -28.34 21.16
N PRO A 19 21.25 -27.86 19.98
CA PRO A 19 22.67 -27.90 19.64
C PRO A 19 23.42 -26.74 20.29
N GLU A 20 24.52 -27.04 20.96
CA GLU A 20 25.48 -26.10 21.54
C GLU A 20 26.24 -25.34 20.42
N PRO A 21 26.68 -24.09 20.67
CA PRO A 21 27.48 -23.34 19.72
C PRO A 21 28.96 -23.71 19.84
N ASP A 22 29.55 -24.06 18.69
CA ASP A 22 31.00 -24.26 18.56
C ASP A 22 31.75 -22.95 18.77
N LYS A 23 32.64 -23.00 19.77
CA LYS A 23 33.77 -22.07 19.93
C LYS A 23 34.96 -22.67 19.18
N ASP A 24 35.68 -21.77 18.58
CA ASP A 24 37.09 -21.70 18.24
C ASP A 24 37.36 -21.40 16.76
N SER A 25 37.84 -20.18 16.55
CA SER A 25 39.10 -19.95 15.85
C SER A 25 39.50 -18.46 15.95
N GLU A 26 40.43 -18.18 16.84
CA GLU A 26 41.31 -17.04 16.80
C GLU A 26 42.27 -17.15 15.60
N SER A 27 42.55 -16.02 14.95
CA SER A 27 43.86 -15.67 14.38
C SER A 27 43.84 -14.22 13.92
N THR A 28 44.40 -13.35 14.73
CA THR A 28 45.61 -12.53 14.58
C THR A 28 45.99 -12.05 13.19
N SER A 29 46.06 -10.70 13.05
CA SER A 29 47.23 -9.89 12.62
C SER A 29 46.81 -8.49 12.22
N SER A 30 47.02 -7.48 13.02
CA SER A 30 48.05 -6.43 13.07
C SER A 30 48.45 -5.82 11.75
N ALA A 31 48.22 -4.49 11.66
CA ALA A 31 49.09 -3.37 11.25
C ALA A 31 48.17 -2.23 10.83
N GLU A 32 47.96 -1.18 11.56
CA GLU A 32 48.79 -0.01 11.90
C GLU A 32 49.56 0.58 10.70
N SER A 33 49.09 1.76 10.26
CA SER A 33 49.93 2.87 9.75
C SER A 33 49.07 4.08 9.37
N THR A 34 49.02 5.09 10.25
CA THR A 34 49.07 6.49 9.89
C THR A 34 50.55 6.88 9.86
N PRO A 35 51.02 7.81 9.05
CA PRO A 35 51.08 9.21 9.39
C PRO A 35 50.93 10.17 8.20
N GLU A 36 50.42 11.41 8.48
CA GLU A 36 51.15 12.65 8.76
C GLU A 36 51.67 13.41 7.56
N GLN A 37 51.14 14.62 7.44
CA GLN A 37 51.75 15.93 7.17
C GLN A 37 52.88 16.10 6.12
N ALA A 38 52.68 17.13 5.26
CA ALA A 38 53.58 18.25 4.97
C ALA A 38 53.03 19.07 3.80
N LEU A 39 52.67 20.31 4.00
CA LEU A 39 53.49 21.55 4.03
C LEU A 39 53.66 22.20 2.66
N ILE A 40 52.97 23.36 2.48
CA ILE A 40 53.43 24.71 2.07
C ILE A 40 54.23 24.79 0.77
N HIS A 41 53.72 25.65 -0.14
CA HIS A 41 54.46 26.75 -0.81
C HIS A 41 53.44 27.66 -1.50
N ASP A 42 53.21 28.78 -0.99
CA ASP A 42 53.56 30.17 -1.19
C ASP A 42 54.17 30.50 -2.57
N LEU A 43 53.54 31.41 -3.28
CA LEU A 43 54.18 32.53 -3.94
C LEU A 43 53.15 33.51 -4.54
N ALA A 44 53.22 34.70 -4.02
CA ALA A 44 52.54 35.90 -4.43
C ALA A 44 52.90 36.34 -5.86
N HIS A 45 51.98 36.98 -6.55
CA HIS A 45 52.28 38.07 -7.46
C HIS A 45 51.22 39.16 -7.36
N GLU A 46 51.72 40.24 -6.80
CA GLU A 46 51.17 41.58 -6.75
C GLU A 46 51.23 42.21 -8.15
N SER A 47 50.16 42.89 -8.56
CA SER A 47 50.26 44.09 -9.40
C SER A 47 49.04 44.95 -9.30
N ASP A 48 49.27 46.07 -8.69
CA ASP A 48 48.56 47.31 -8.66
C ASP A 48 47.92 47.74 -9.98
N ARG A 49 46.74 48.35 -9.93
CA ARG A 49 46.38 49.63 -10.50
C ARG A 49 45.08 50.19 -9.94
N GLN A 50 45.23 51.33 -9.33
CA GLN A 50 44.27 52.28 -8.82
C GLN A 50 43.30 52.82 -9.89
N SER A 51 42.08 53.07 -9.57
CA SER A 51 41.46 54.40 -9.41
C SER A 51 39.96 54.39 -9.77
N ALA A 52 39.23 55.02 -8.92
CA ALA A 52 38.12 55.96 -9.10
C ALA A 52 36.70 55.46 -8.70
N SER A 53 36.33 55.94 -7.50
CA SER A 53 35.09 56.67 -7.16
C SER A 53 33.73 56.19 -7.60
N ASP A 54 32.94 55.67 -6.61
CA ASP A 54 31.57 55.96 -6.15
C ASP A 54 30.44 56.37 -7.15
N PRO A 55 29.16 56.07 -6.89
CA PRO A 55 28.48 55.94 -5.61
C PRO A 55 27.47 54.80 -5.44
N GLU A 56 27.22 54.50 -4.18
CA GLU A 56 25.96 54.13 -3.53
C GLU A 56 24.88 53.49 -4.42
N SER A 57 24.77 52.16 -4.31
CA SER A 57 23.55 51.43 -4.76
C SER A 57 23.16 50.45 -3.68
N GLU A 58 21.97 50.72 -3.10
CA GLU A 58 21.28 49.92 -2.11
C GLU A 58 21.26 48.41 -2.43
N PRO A 59 21.32 47.51 -1.42
CA PRO A 59 21.22 46.07 -1.65
C PRO A 59 19.77 45.73 -2.03
N ARG A 60 19.57 45.39 -3.30
CA ARG A 60 18.33 44.79 -3.77
C ARG A 60 18.12 43.42 -3.10
N PRO A 61 16.94 43.11 -2.57
CA PRO A 61 16.68 41.82 -1.97
C PRO A 61 16.84 40.73 -3.03
N HIS A 62 17.71 39.75 -2.71
CA HIS A 62 17.90 38.55 -3.51
C HIS A 62 16.58 37.84 -3.69
N SER A 63 15.99 37.95 -4.85
CA SER A 63 14.85 37.18 -5.30
C SER A 63 15.24 35.68 -5.24
N LYS A 64 14.61 34.91 -4.35
CA LYS A 64 14.71 33.45 -4.34
C LYS A 64 14.39 32.96 -5.74
N PRO A 65 15.16 32.03 -6.32
CA PRO A 65 14.82 31.44 -7.60
C PRO A 65 13.48 30.72 -7.45
N HIS A 66 12.43 31.27 -8.04
CA HIS A 66 11.17 30.54 -8.24
C HIS A 66 11.53 29.31 -9.07
N ALA A 67 11.38 28.13 -8.45
CA ALA A 67 11.46 26.87 -9.17
C ALA A 67 10.44 26.93 -10.31
N ARG A 68 10.94 27.13 -11.53
CA ARG A 68 10.11 27.12 -12.75
C ARG A 68 9.57 25.70 -12.88
N HIS A 69 8.31 25.50 -12.58
CA HIS A 69 7.61 24.28 -12.92
C HIS A 69 7.76 24.04 -14.42
N ARG A 70 8.66 23.13 -14.78
CA ARG A 70 8.74 22.65 -16.17
C ARG A 70 7.43 21.98 -16.49
N PRO A 71 6.75 22.35 -17.59
CA PRO A 71 5.54 21.63 -18.00
C PRO A 71 5.90 20.15 -18.21
N VAL A 72 5.18 19.27 -17.52
CA VAL A 72 5.33 17.82 -17.67
C VAL A 72 4.78 17.47 -19.05
N LEU A 73 5.65 16.98 -19.94
CA LEU A 73 5.26 16.55 -21.28
C LEU A 73 4.27 15.38 -21.19
N PRO A 74 3.22 15.35 -22.02
CA PRO A 74 2.30 14.21 -22.09
C PRO A 74 3.07 12.89 -22.29
N GLY A 75 2.70 11.86 -21.52
CA GLY A 75 3.34 10.54 -21.57
C GLY A 75 4.59 10.36 -20.73
N THR A 76 5.09 11.39 -20.03
CA THR A 76 6.25 11.24 -19.14
C THR A 76 5.95 10.29 -17.99
N ILE A 77 4.79 10.41 -17.33
CA ILE A 77 4.38 9.56 -16.21
C ILE A 77 4.22 8.11 -16.64
N ARG A 78 3.61 7.87 -17.81
CA ARG A 78 3.48 6.52 -18.36
C ARG A 78 4.83 5.85 -18.60
N ARG A 79 5.81 6.60 -19.15
CA ARG A 79 7.18 6.09 -19.34
C ARG A 79 7.83 5.79 -18.00
N GLU A 80 7.65 6.68 -17.03
CA GLU A 80 8.19 6.50 -15.69
C GLU A 80 7.60 5.25 -15.01
N ARG A 81 6.26 5.03 -15.07
CA ARG A 81 5.64 3.80 -14.56
C ARG A 81 6.22 2.54 -15.21
N ARG A 82 6.39 2.54 -16.52
CA ARG A 82 7.00 1.41 -17.22
C ARG A 82 8.42 1.14 -16.75
N ASN A 83 9.25 2.17 -16.66
CA ASN A 83 10.63 2.04 -16.20
C ASN A 83 10.69 1.58 -14.73
N TRP A 84 9.79 2.10 -13.90
CA TRP A 84 9.67 1.68 -12.50
C TRP A 84 9.24 0.21 -12.39
N ALA A 85 8.26 -0.22 -13.18
CA ALA A 85 7.83 -1.62 -13.24
C ALA A 85 9.00 -2.53 -13.65
N GLU A 86 9.72 -2.17 -14.71
CA GLU A 86 10.89 -2.92 -15.19
C GLU A 86 11.97 -3.02 -14.13
N ALA A 87 12.30 -1.90 -13.45
CA ALA A 87 13.31 -1.87 -12.40
C ALA A 87 12.95 -2.73 -11.17
N LYS A 88 11.65 -2.91 -10.90
CA LYS A 88 11.14 -3.72 -9.78
C LYS A 88 10.82 -5.18 -10.18
N GLY A 89 10.88 -5.52 -11.45
CA GLY A 89 10.45 -6.82 -11.95
C GLY A 89 8.93 -7.00 -11.94
N PHE A 90 8.19 -5.90 -12.01
CA PHE A 90 6.73 -5.89 -12.09
C PHE A 90 6.25 -5.93 -13.55
N GLU A 91 5.03 -6.38 -13.76
CA GLU A 91 4.38 -6.35 -15.06
C GLU A 91 3.80 -4.97 -15.37
N PHE A 92 3.88 -4.52 -16.64
CA PHE A 92 3.24 -3.29 -17.09
C PHE A 92 2.21 -3.58 -18.17
N MET A 93 0.97 -3.15 -17.92
CA MET A 93 -0.17 -3.30 -18.84
C MET A 93 -0.72 -1.93 -19.24
N LYS A 94 -1.23 -1.82 -20.45
CA LYS A 94 -1.86 -0.57 -20.92
C LYS A 94 -3.24 -0.35 -20.29
N SER A 95 -4.01 -1.41 -20.16
CA SER A 95 -5.37 -1.42 -19.60
C SER A 95 -5.75 -2.86 -19.24
N ASP A 96 -6.65 -2.99 -18.27
CA ASP A 96 -7.27 -4.25 -17.91
C ASP A 96 -8.79 -4.05 -17.88
N PRO A 97 -9.58 -4.75 -18.71
CA PRO A 97 -11.03 -4.58 -18.75
C PRO A 97 -11.72 -5.10 -17.48
N TYR A 98 -11.08 -5.98 -16.71
CA TYR A 98 -11.64 -6.51 -15.47
C TYR A 98 -11.57 -5.54 -14.29
N LEU A 99 -10.74 -4.48 -14.39
CA LEU A 99 -10.59 -3.48 -13.35
C LEU A 99 -11.52 -2.26 -13.51
N VAL A 100 -12.36 -2.21 -14.56
CA VAL A 100 -13.17 -1.03 -14.86
C VAL A 100 -14.18 -0.73 -13.76
N ASP A 101 -14.80 -1.77 -13.20
CA ASP A 101 -15.85 -1.67 -12.19
C ASP A 101 -15.42 -2.25 -10.83
N GLU A 102 -14.10 -2.44 -10.61
CA GLU A 102 -13.59 -3.05 -9.39
C GLU A 102 -13.79 -2.15 -8.17
N TRP A 103 -13.69 -0.84 -8.35
CA TRP A 103 -13.79 0.15 -7.27
C TRP A 103 -14.79 1.26 -7.60
N THR A 104 -15.48 1.70 -6.55
CA THR A 104 -16.54 2.71 -6.66
C THR A 104 -16.26 3.99 -5.87
N ARG A 105 -15.15 4.04 -5.10
CA ARG A 105 -14.81 5.14 -4.20
C ARG A 105 -13.57 5.92 -4.62
N GLY A 106 -13.33 7.02 -3.92
CA GLY A 106 -12.22 7.92 -4.24
C GLY A 106 -12.30 8.42 -5.67
N VAL A 107 -11.16 8.47 -6.38
CA VAL A 107 -11.13 8.86 -7.79
C VAL A 107 -11.80 7.83 -8.70
N ALA A 108 -11.93 6.57 -8.28
CA ALA A 108 -12.65 5.54 -9.04
C ALA A 108 -14.15 5.84 -9.19
N SER A 109 -14.74 6.63 -8.28
CA SER A 109 -16.14 7.08 -8.38
C SER A 109 -16.44 7.93 -9.64
N THR A 110 -15.41 8.38 -10.35
CA THR A 110 -15.58 9.05 -11.65
C THR A 110 -16.01 8.11 -12.77
N GLY A 111 -15.89 6.79 -12.58
CA GLY A 111 -16.14 5.77 -13.61
C GLY A 111 -15.07 5.72 -14.70
N ALA A 112 -13.94 6.43 -14.50
CA ALA A 112 -12.83 6.39 -15.45
C ALA A 112 -12.10 5.03 -15.36
N ALA A 113 -11.93 4.39 -16.52
CA ALA A 113 -11.22 3.11 -16.59
C ALA A 113 -9.75 3.26 -16.18
N PRO A 114 -9.22 2.36 -15.33
CA PRO A 114 -7.79 2.30 -14.99
C PRO A 114 -6.93 2.07 -16.23
N LYS A 115 -5.80 2.76 -16.30
CA LYS A 115 -4.84 2.64 -17.41
C LYS A 115 -3.41 2.73 -16.92
N ASP A 116 -2.47 2.34 -17.81
CA ASP A 116 -1.03 2.34 -17.53
C ASP A 116 -0.72 1.63 -16.20
N ILE A 117 -1.21 0.39 -16.07
CA ILE A 117 -1.24 -0.41 -14.85
C ILE A 117 0.10 -1.12 -14.67
N VAL A 118 0.65 -1.04 -13.47
CA VAL A 118 1.76 -1.88 -13.01
C VAL A 118 1.20 -2.89 -12.02
N ALA A 119 1.49 -4.17 -12.21
CA ALA A 119 1.05 -5.26 -11.35
C ALA A 119 2.24 -6.04 -10.80
N GLY A 120 2.21 -6.39 -9.53
CA GLY A 120 3.28 -7.13 -8.87
C GLY A 120 2.90 -7.63 -7.49
N ASN A 121 3.84 -8.31 -6.82
CA ASN A 121 3.68 -8.75 -5.44
C ASN A 121 4.73 -8.07 -4.58
N VAL A 122 4.28 -7.43 -3.48
CA VAL A 122 5.14 -6.69 -2.56
C VAL A 122 4.67 -6.95 -1.13
N TYR A 123 5.62 -7.28 -0.24
CA TYR A 123 5.33 -7.57 1.18
C TYR A 123 4.25 -8.64 1.39
N GLY A 124 4.10 -9.58 0.45
CA GLY A 124 3.10 -10.65 0.51
C GLY A 124 1.70 -10.25 0.02
N HIS A 125 1.55 -9.06 -0.57
CA HIS A 125 0.30 -8.57 -1.16
C HIS A 125 0.42 -8.43 -2.67
N GLU A 126 -0.64 -8.72 -3.39
CA GLU A 126 -0.82 -8.26 -4.76
C GLU A 126 -0.91 -6.73 -4.75
N MET A 127 -0.15 -6.09 -5.62
CA MET A 127 -0.06 -4.63 -5.73
C MET A 127 -0.35 -4.20 -7.15
N LEU A 128 -1.19 -3.17 -7.28
CA LEU A 128 -1.45 -2.48 -8.54
C LEU A 128 -1.10 -1.00 -8.37
N LEU A 129 -0.41 -0.40 -9.36
CA LEU A 129 -0.26 1.04 -9.50
C LEU A 129 -0.83 1.45 -10.85
N MET A 130 -1.78 2.37 -10.88
CA MET A 130 -2.51 2.72 -12.09
C MET A 130 -2.81 4.22 -12.19
N ASP A 131 -3.22 4.64 -13.36
CA ASP A 131 -3.80 5.97 -13.62
C ASP A 131 -5.32 5.85 -13.70
N ILE A 132 -6.01 6.58 -12.82
CA ILE A 132 -7.46 6.76 -12.90
C ILE A 132 -7.72 8.26 -13.02
N ASP A 133 -8.28 8.71 -14.13
CA ASP A 133 -8.57 10.12 -14.44
C ASP A 133 -7.38 11.07 -14.23
N GLY A 134 -6.17 10.63 -14.59
CA GLY A 134 -4.93 11.42 -14.45
C GLY A 134 -4.37 11.48 -13.02
N VAL A 135 -4.87 10.65 -12.11
CA VAL A 135 -4.41 10.49 -10.73
C VAL A 135 -3.73 9.13 -10.57
N ASN A 136 -2.57 9.09 -9.90
CA ASN A 136 -1.96 7.80 -9.53
C ASN A 136 -2.73 7.20 -8.37
N VAL A 137 -3.15 5.96 -8.53
CA VAL A 137 -3.74 5.13 -7.47
C VAL A 137 -2.90 3.88 -7.29
N MET A 138 -2.50 3.62 -6.05
CA MET A 138 -1.88 2.35 -5.68
C MET A 138 -2.89 1.54 -4.86
N ALA A 139 -3.06 0.27 -5.22
CA ALA A 139 -3.94 -0.67 -4.53
C ALA A 139 -3.15 -1.86 -4.03
N MET A 140 -3.48 -2.36 -2.83
CA MET A 140 -2.96 -3.62 -2.29
C MET A 140 -4.11 -4.50 -1.83
N ARG A 141 -4.04 -5.80 -2.21
CA ARG A 141 -5.07 -6.77 -1.83
C ARG A 141 -4.89 -7.20 -0.37
N THR A 142 -5.96 -7.15 0.41
CA THR A 142 -5.96 -7.48 1.84
C THR A 142 -6.10 -8.97 2.10
N GLY A 143 -6.80 -9.69 1.23
CA GLY A 143 -7.13 -11.11 1.35
C GLY A 143 -8.63 -11.36 1.21
N ALA A 144 -9.36 -11.49 2.33
CA ALA A 144 -10.81 -11.69 2.26
C ALA A 144 -11.56 -10.39 1.98
N ALA A 145 -12.56 -10.45 1.10
CA ALA A 145 -13.44 -9.34 0.84
C ALA A 145 -14.28 -8.99 2.08
N SER A 146 -14.47 -7.70 2.34
CA SER A 146 -15.31 -7.16 3.40
C SER A 146 -16.39 -6.24 2.83
N ASP A 147 -17.54 -6.16 3.50
CA ASP A 147 -18.56 -5.16 3.20
C ASP A 147 -18.29 -3.83 3.94
N MET A 148 -17.25 -3.81 4.79
CA MET A 148 -16.81 -2.61 5.47
C MET A 148 -16.11 -1.65 4.53
N VAL A 149 -16.48 -0.39 4.67
CA VAL A 149 -15.87 0.72 3.93
C VAL A 149 -15.24 1.69 4.90
N LEU A 150 -13.99 2.03 4.65
CA LEU A 150 -13.26 3.08 5.36
C LEU A 150 -12.69 4.06 4.35
N ASP A 151 -12.68 5.35 4.72
CA ASP A 151 -12.14 6.44 3.89
C ASP A 151 -11.29 7.34 4.79
N PHE A 152 -10.01 7.51 4.46
CA PHE A 152 -9.04 8.31 5.20
C PHE A 152 -8.70 9.55 4.38
N ARG A 153 -8.89 10.73 4.92
CA ARG A 153 -8.68 12.00 4.22
C ARG A 153 -7.73 12.89 5.00
N ARG A 154 -6.72 13.43 4.33
CA ARG A 154 -5.86 14.42 4.97
C ARG A 154 -6.61 15.72 5.21
N PHE A 155 -6.41 16.32 6.39
CA PHE A 155 -7.04 17.57 6.79
C PHE A 155 -6.79 18.77 5.88
N ASP A 156 -5.57 18.87 5.35
CA ASP A 156 -5.07 20.03 4.62
C ASP A 156 -5.41 20.02 3.13
N ARG A 157 -6.14 19.02 2.68
CA ARG A 157 -6.52 18.86 1.29
C ARG A 157 -8.01 19.12 1.10
N GLU A 158 -8.35 20.01 0.17
CA GLU A 158 -9.74 20.14 -0.30
C GLU A 158 -10.23 18.76 -0.72
N SER A 159 -11.04 18.19 0.14
CA SER A 159 -11.49 16.82 0.06
C SER A 159 -12.48 16.68 -1.09
N THR A 160 -12.21 15.74 -1.96
CA THR A 160 -13.24 15.10 -2.78
C THR A 160 -14.47 14.83 -1.89
N LYS A 161 -15.66 15.12 -2.41
CA LYS A 161 -16.94 15.07 -1.71
C LYS A 161 -17.00 13.92 -0.70
N THR A 162 -17.40 14.23 0.53
CA THR A 162 -17.69 13.24 1.56
C THR A 162 -18.76 12.30 1.02
N SER A 163 -18.52 11.01 1.07
CA SER A 163 -19.57 10.04 0.77
C SER A 163 -20.64 10.18 1.86
N GLU A 164 -21.88 10.45 1.47
CA GLU A 164 -22.99 10.69 2.41
C GLU A 164 -23.34 9.45 3.25
N ASP A 165 -22.81 8.29 2.84
CA ASP A 165 -23.01 6.99 3.47
C ASP A 165 -21.99 6.64 4.57
N LEU A 166 -20.99 7.51 4.83
CA LEU A 166 -19.96 7.28 5.83
C LEU A 166 -20.02 8.33 6.93
N LEU A 167 -19.76 7.89 8.17
CA LEU A 167 -19.68 8.75 9.35
C LEU A 167 -18.22 8.93 9.76
N LEU A 168 -17.90 10.12 10.28
CA LEU A 168 -16.60 10.36 10.90
C LEU A 168 -16.47 9.48 12.15
N ALA A 169 -15.58 8.50 12.10
CA ALA A 169 -15.30 7.58 13.20
C ALA A 169 -14.26 8.16 14.14
N MET A 170 -13.17 8.71 13.60
CA MET A 170 -12.06 9.28 14.39
C MET A 170 -11.17 10.16 13.53
N THR A 171 -10.22 10.82 14.22
CA THR A 171 -9.15 11.61 13.60
C THR A 171 -7.82 11.13 14.15
N ILE A 172 -6.92 10.66 13.27
CA ILE A 172 -5.61 10.10 13.65
C ILE A 172 -4.51 10.48 12.65
N GLU A 173 -3.30 10.77 13.14
CA GLU A 173 -2.08 10.98 12.34
C GLU A 173 -2.27 11.93 11.14
N GLY A 174 -3.09 12.98 11.32
CA GLY A 174 -3.37 13.96 10.27
C GLY A 174 -4.41 13.52 9.24
N PHE A 175 -5.19 12.47 9.54
CA PHE A 175 -6.29 11.99 8.72
C PHE A 175 -7.60 11.97 9.49
N ASP A 176 -8.68 12.41 8.83
CA ASP A 176 -10.04 12.11 9.21
C ASP A 176 -10.42 10.73 8.65
N VAL A 177 -10.91 9.86 9.53
CA VAL A 177 -11.31 8.49 9.17
C VAL A 177 -12.83 8.40 9.19
N TYR A 178 -13.40 8.18 8.03
CA TYR A 178 -14.82 7.94 7.84
C TYR A 178 -15.06 6.45 7.67
N SER A 179 -16.18 5.95 8.17
CA SER A 179 -16.49 4.52 8.18
C SER A 179 -17.98 4.26 8.05
N SER A 180 -18.31 3.09 7.48
CA SER A 180 -19.66 2.53 7.51
C SER A 180 -20.05 2.01 8.90
N GLU A 181 -19.04 1.64 9.75
CA GLU A 181 -19.25 1.14 11.12
C GLU A 181 -18.08 1.49 12.05
N SER A 182 -18.26 2.51 12.92
CA SER A 182 -17.20 3.05 13.76
C SER A 182 -16.62 2.02 14.74
N ALA A 183 -17.45 1.16 15.34
CA ALA A 183 -16.98 0.15 16.30
C ALA A 183 -16.04 -0.90 15.69
N VAL A 184 -16.22 -1.24 14.41
CA VAL A 184 -15.30 -2.12 13.68
C VAL A 184 -14.01 -1.39 13.36
N THR A 185 -14.11 -0.13 12.94
CA THR A 185 -12.96 0.72 12.65
C THR A 185 -12.07 0.90 13.87
N GLU A 186 -12.62 1.18 15.05
CA GLU A 186 -11.87 1.31 16.30
C GLU A 186 -11.07 0.03 16.63
N ARG A 187 -11.60 -1.14 16.34
CA ARG A 187 -10.88 -2.42 16.56
C ARG A 187 -9.79 -2.67 15.52
N MET A 188 -9.94 -2.15 14.30
CA MET A 188 -8.95 -2.28 13.24
C MET A 188 -7.77 -1.34 13.46
N VAL A 189 -8.02 -0.15 14.03
CA VAL A 189 -6.98 0.87 14.24
C VAL A 189 -6.10 0.46 15.41
N ASP A 190 -4.99 -0.19 15.07
CA ASP A 190 -3.93 -0.57 15.98
C ASP A 190 -2.61 0.17 15.65
N GLU A 191 -1.51 -0.17 16.33
CA GLU A 191 -0.22 0.49 16.12
C GLU A 191 0.27 0.39 14.65
N ARG A 192 -0.10 -0.66 13.92
CA ARG A 192 0.24 -0.80 12.48
C ARG A 192 -0.37 0.33 11.67
N VAL A 193 -1.63 0.67 11.96
CA VAL A 193 -2.35 1.76 11.29
C VAL A 193 -1.70 3.11 11.62
N HIS A 194 -1.39 3.36 12.89
CA HIS A 194 -0.69 4.57 13.32
C HIS A 194 0.66 4.73 12.62
N VAL A 195 1.48 3.68 12.62
CA VAL A 195 2.78 3.67 11.94
C VAL A 195 2.62 3.92 10.45
N ALA A 196 1.67 3.25 9.81
CA ALA A 196 1.40 3.40 8.37
C ALA A 196 1.02 4.84 8.01
N LEU A 197 0.08 5.44 8.74
CA LEU A 197 -0.38 6.80 8.46
C LEU A 197 0.72 7.84 8.70
N ARG A 198 1.56 7.69 9.75
CA ARG A 198 2.72 8.56 9.99
C ARG A 198 3.76 8.48 8.89
N GLN A 199 3.97 7.30 8.31
CA GLN A 199 4.95 7.07 7.25
C GLN A 199 4.40 7.34 5.85
N MET A 200 3.09 7.55 5.72
CA MET A 200 2.46 7.78 4.43
C MET A 200 2.96 9.09 3.81
N PRO A 201 3.50 9.07 2.57
CA PRO A 201 4.00 10.27 1.90
C PRO A 201 2.97 11.40 1.85
N GLU A 202 3.43 12.65 1.94
CA GLU A 202 2.56 13.83 1.83
C GLU A 202 1.83 13.92 0.48
N SER A 203 2.37 13.29 -0.56
CA SER A 203 1.72 13.21 -1.86
C SER A 203 0.43 12.40 -1.85
N VAL A 204 0.20 11.54 -0.84
CA VAL A 204 -1.04 10.78 -0.67
C VAL A 204 -2.11 11.70 -0.11
N SER A 205 -3.17 11.93 -0.87
CA SER A 205 -4.28 12.82 -0.51
C SER A 205 -5.42 12.10 0.19
N ALA A 206 -5.66 10.85 -0.15
CA ALA A 206 -6.67 10.01 0.47
C ALA A 206 -6.31 8.53 0.36
N LEU A 207 -6.87 7.72 1.29
CA LEU A 207 -6.84 6.27 1.22
C LEU A 207 -8.26 5.75 1.44
N TRP A 208 -8.58 4.58 0.92
CA TRP A 208 -9.86 3.93 1.24
C TRP A 208 -9.71 2.42 1.23
N MET A 209 -10.59 1.77 1.95
CA MET A 209 -10.73 0.33 1.99
C MET A 209 -12.09 -0.03 1.42
N GLU A 210 -12.09 -0.90 0.43
CA GLU A 210 -13.27 -1.33 -0.30
C GLU A 210 -13.07 -2.77 -0.77
N THR A 211 -14.04 -3.63 -0.50
CA THR A 211 -13.97 -5.05 -0.83
C THR A 211 -12.72 -5.72 -0.22
N GLU A 212 -11.84 -6.28 -1.00
CA GLU A 212 -10.56 -6.87 -0.60
C GLU A 212 -9.35 -5.98 -0.88
N TRP A 213 -9.55 -4.66 -1.01
CA TRP A 213 -8.49 -3.74 -1.38
C TRP A 213 -8.31 -2.60 -0.39
N VAL A 214 -7.06 -2.21 -0.18
CA VAL A 214 -6.68 -0.91 0.36
C VAL A 214 -6.08 -0.09 -0.76
N LEU A 215 -6.62 1.09 -0.99
CA LEU A 215 -6.20 1.97 -2.07
C LEU A 215 -5.68 3.30 -1.51
N ALA A 216 -4.68 3.86 -2.18
CA ALA A 216 -4.13 5.17 -1.90
C ALA A 216 -4.08 6.00 -3.18
N GLN A 217 -4.71 7.17 -3.17
CA GLN A 217 -4.58 8.12 -4.26
C GLN A 217 -3.59 9.22 -3.93
N THR A 218 -2.81 9.63 -4.92
CA THR A 218 -1.81 10.66 -4.77
C THR A 218 -2.19 11.95 -5.48
N THR A 219 -1.44 13.00 -5.23
CA THR A 219 -1.45 14.19 -6.08
C THR A 219 -0.89 13.85 -7.47
N LYS A 220 -1.28 14.64 -8.48
CA LYS A 220 -0.81 14.47 -9.89
C LYS A 220 0.71 14.60 -10.06
N GLN A 221 1.41 15.16 -9.06
CA GLN A 221 2.85 15.37 -9.08
C GLN A 221 3.65 14.14 -8.58
N ALA A 222 3.01 13.16 -7.95
CA ALA A 222 3.68 11.97 -7.43
C ALA A 222 4.44 11.20 -8.53
N ARG A 223 5.63 10.72 -8.19
CA ARG A 223 6.57 10.04 -9.09
C ARG A 223 7.05 8.73 -8.45
N SER A 224 8.01 8.10 -9.09
CA SER A 224 8.55 6.80 -8.67
C SER A 224 9.09 6.78 -7.24
N ALA A 225 9.68 7.88 -6.75
CA ALA A 225 10.15 7.99 -5.37
C ALA A 225 8.98 7.92 -4.35
N GLU A 226 7.87 8.61 -4.64
CA GLU A 226 6.67 8.57 -3.82
C GLU A 226 5.98 7.20 -3.90
N TRP A 227 5.99 6.55 -5.09
CA TRP A 227 5.44 5.20 -5.23
C TRP A 227 6.22 4.19 -4.40
N ASP A 228 7.57 4.29 -4.39
CA ASP A 228 8.40 3.45 -3.51
C ASP A 228 8.11 3.70 -2.02
N ALA A 229 7.96 4.96 -1.64
CA ALA A 229 7.68 5.33 -0.26
C ALA A 229 6.29 4.92 0.23
N MET A 230 5.32 4.70 -0.68
CA MET A 230 3.98 4.21 -0.36
C MET A 230 3.93 2.71 -0.07
N LEU A 231 4.83 1.91 -0.63
CA LEU A 231 4.75 0.44 -0.56
C LEU A 231 4.73 -0.10 0.88
N PRO A 232 5.67 0.26 1.78
CA PRO A 232 5.65 -0.27 3.14
C PRO A 232 4.41 0.15 3.95
N PRO A 233 4.03 1.44 4.03
CA PRO A 233 2.89 1.85 4.83
C PRO A 233 1.56 1.30 4.27
N LEU A 234 1.40 1.19 2.95
CA LEU A 234 0.20 0.62 2.36
C LEU A 234 0.07 -0.88 2.67
N ALA A 235 1.19 -1.62 2.71
CA ALA A 235 1.21 -3.02 3.13
C ALA A 235 0.79 -3.20 4.60
N LEU A 236 1.24 -2.32 5.50
CA LEU A 236 0.80 -2.33 6.90
C LEU A 236 -0.71 -2.10 7.03
N LEU A 237 -1.28 -1.21 6.23
CA LEU A 237 -2.73 -1.00 6.20
C LEU A 237 -3.47 -2.22 5.64
N ALA A 238 -2.93 -2.87 4.60
CA ALA A 238 -3.50 -4.11 4.06
C ALA A 238 -3.47 -5.25 5.08
N ASP A 239 -2.41 -5.36 5.88
CA ASP A 239 -2.34 -6.32 7.00
C ASP A 239 -3.32 -5.98 8.12
N ALA A 240 -3.49 -4.69 8.46
CA ALA A 240 -4.46 -4.26 9.46
C ALA A 240 -5.90 -4.54 9.00
N ALA A 241 -6.20 -4.34 7.72
CA ALA A 241 -7.52 -4.57 7.15
C ALA A 241 -7.99 -6.04 7.21
N ARG A 242 -7.08 -6.99 7.41
CA ARG A 242 -7.44 -8.43 7.54
C ARG A 242 -8.33 -8.75 8.75
N VAL A 243 -8.43 -7.84 9.73
CA VAL A 243 -9.32 -8.02 10.89
C VAL A 243 -10.75 -7.55 10.61
N LEU A 244 -10.99 -6.93 9.45
CA LEU A 244 -12.33 -6.52 9.05
C LEU A 244 -13.24 -7.76 8.87
N PRO A 245 -14.52 -7.68 9.23
CA PRO A 245 -15.46 -8.78 9.04
C PRO A 245 -15.51 -9.17 7.57
N PRO A 246 -15.46 -10.47 7.25
CA PRO A 246 -15.61 -10.92 5.87
C PRO A 246 -17.02 -10.62 5.38
N ARG A 247 -17.16 -10.48 4.05
CA ARG A 247 -18.42 -10.21 3.39
C ARG A 247 -19.48 -11.26 3.78
N SER A 248 -20.65 -10.79 4.21
CA SER A 248 -21.74 -11.64 4.72
C SER A 248 -22.28 -12.66 3.70
N SER A 249 -22.15 -12.38 2.41
CA SER A 249 -22.50 -13.30 1.33
C SER A 249 -21.58 -14.53 1.25
N ALA A 250 -20.39 -14.48 1.85
CA ALA A 250 -19.51 -15.64 2.00
C ALA A 250 -19.96 -16.59 3.10
N THR A 251 -20.74 -16.13 4.05
CA THR A 251 -21.51 -16.95 4.97
C THR A 251 -22.80 -17.37 4.27
N GLN A 252 -22.75 -18.34 3.36
CA GLN A 252 -23.93 -19.14 3.10
C GLN A 252 -24.35 -19.67 4.47
N VAL A 253 -25.42 -19.11 5.02
CA VAL A 253 -26.12 -19.70 6.13
C VAL A 253 -26.53 -21.07 5.61
N LEU A 254 -25.76 -22.12 5.91
CA LEU A 254 -26.16 -23.48 5.77
C LEU A 254 -27.44 -23.58 6.62
N ARG A 255 -28.60 -23.50 5.99
CA ARG A 255 -29.86 -23.77 6.67
C ARG A 255 -29.73 -25.21 7.10
N LEU A 256 -29.57 -25.42 8.40
CA LEU A 256 -29.52 -26.76 8.99
C LEU A 256 -30.76 -27.60 8.57
N GLU A 257 -31.86 -26.90 8.26
CA GLU A 257 -33.07 -27.47 7.68
C GLU A 257 -32.85 -28.12 6.29
N ASP A 258 -31.85 -27.62 5.51
CA ASP A 258 -31.49 -28.20 4.21
C ASP A 258 -30.53 -29.40 4.34
N LEU A 259 -29.97 -29.61 5.54
CA LEU A 259 -29.07 -30.72 5.88
C LEU A 259 -29.79 -31.84 6.63
N ASP A 260 -31.10 -31.77 6.81
CA ASP A 260 -31.87 -32.87 7.41
C ASP A 260 -31.78 -34.12 6.52
N PRO A 261 -31.11 -35.20 6.96
CA PRO A 261 -30.96 -36.41 6.17
C PRO A 261 -32.27 -37.12 5.91
N ALA A 262 -33.37 -36.72 6.57
CA ALA A 262 -34.70 -37.24 6.37
C ALA A 262 -35.52 -36.49 5.29
N ARG A 263 -34.96 -35.41 4.73
CA ARG A 263 -35.64 -34.65 3.67
C ARG A 263 -35.57 -35.39 2.35
N GLU A 264 -36.72 -35.81 1.82
CA GLU A 264 -36.82 -36.35 0.46
C GLU A 264 -36.36 -35.31 -0.56
N ILE A 265 -35.32 -35.63 -1.34
CA ILE A 265 -34.86 -34.79 -2.44
C ILE A 265 -35.96 -34.74 -3.49
N PRO A 266 -36.54 -33.58 -3.83
CA PRO A 266 -37.52 -33.49 -4.90
C PRO A 266 -36.92 -34.05 -6.19
N ALA A 267 -37.59 -35.04 -6.80
CA ALA A 267 -37.16 -35.60 -8.07
C ALA A 267 -37.06 -34.46 -9.10
N GLN A 268 -35.90 -34.32 -9.71
CA GLN A 268 -35.72 -33.32 -10.77
C GLN A 268 -36.75 -33.63 -11.90
N PRO A 269 -37.45 -32.61 -12.44
CA PRO A 269 -38.32 -32.81 -13.57
C PRO A 269 -37.50 -33.36 -14.75
N ILE A 270 -37.91 -34.51 -15.27
CA ILE A 270 -37.35 -35.09 -16.47
C ILE A 270 -37.67 -34.12 -17.61
N VAL A 271 -36.65 -33.41 -18.08
CA VAL A 271 -36.76 -32.59 -19.30
C VAL A 271 -36.82 -33.58 -20.47
N GLU A 272 -38.04 -33.85 -20.98
CA GLU A 272 -38.20 -34.61 -22.22
C GLU A 272 -37.45 -33.91 -23.34
N ALA A 273 -36.44 -34.60 -23.90
CA ALA A 273 -35.70 -34.11 -25.04
C ALA A 273 -36.67 -33.99 -26.23
N VAL A 274 -36.99 -32.75 -26.62
CA VAL A 274 -37.74 -32.46 -27.82
C VAL A 274 -36.84 -32.80 -29.01
N SER A 275 -37.08 -33.97 -29.63
CA SER A 275 -36.41 -34.33 -30.89
C SER A 275 -36.95 -33.43 -32.01
N TYR A 276 -36.12 -32.51 -32.48
CA TYR A 276 -36.33 -31.82 -33.74
C TYR A 276 -35.98 -32.79 -34.88
N THR A 277 -37.00 -33.37 -35.52
CA THR A 277 -36.86 -34.01 -36.84
C THR A 277 -36.86 -32.93 -37.92
N HIS A 278 -35.74 -32.80 -38.62
CA HIS A 278 -35.63 -32.07 -39.88
C HIS A 278 -36.21 -32.86 -41.03
#